data_9ea85fe4c203ca18a706c33519396fee
#
_entry.id   9ea85fe4c203ca18a706c33519396fee
#
_cell.length_a   1.000
_cell.length_b   1.000
_cell.length_c   1.000
_cell.angle_alpha   90.00
_cell.angle_beta   90.00
_cell.angle_gamma   90.00
#
_symmetry.space_group_name_H-M   'P 1'
#
loop_
_entity.id
_entity.type
_entity.pdbx_description
1 polymer ?
#
loop_
_entity_poly.entity_id
_entity_poly.type
_entity_poly.pdbx_seq_one_letter_code
_entity_poly.pdbx_strand_id
1 'polypeptide(L)'
;MSSPVSLTAPEAQVGAARQALDAWVREIVDWHFDPATGCPFWLERAATLGWDPRREIKGFADLRRFGEFEDEWLRGGPVQRWVPRGLAGTPVFVFETGGTTGTPKTRIACDDFRIDYELFSATLPDESFPKGSNWLMLGPSGPRRLRLAVEHLAQYRGGISFCVDLDPRWVIKLIQKGWSDHLQAYKDHVIDQAVKILQANHDIRCMFTTPKLLEALALRLESMGSSIRKAGITGIFSGGTEFTPQWNRFAHEELLDGAYMTPTYGNTLMGLAASAPTGPHNNFKITYYAPQPRAVIEVVDFDDPEKTVEYGATGRVRLTTLTKEFFMPGFMERDEGEREPPFERYPWDGVSGVRPYRGFAATTTVGVY
;
A
#
# COMPACT_ATOMS: atom_id res chain seq x y z
N MET A 1 27.09 24.79 10.44
CA MET A 1 26.18 23.84 11.12
C MET A 1 24.77 24.43 11.00
N SER A 2 24.03 24.05 9.98
CA SER A 2 22.62 24.41 9.84
C SER A 2 21.82 23.60 10.86
N SER A 3 21.02 24.30 11.70
CA SER A 3 20.10 23.67 12.62
C SER A 3 19.23 22.67 11.87
N PRO A 4 18.90 21.49 12.44
CA PRO A 4 17.94 20.59 11.81
C PRO A 4 16.61 21.32 11.69
N VAL A 5 16.15 21.51 10.45
CA VAL A 5 14.81 22.04 10.18
C VAL A 5 13.83 21.04 10.79
N SER A 6 13.05 21.47 11.77
CA SER A 6 11.97 20.65 12.33
C SER A 6 10.99 20.35 11.20
N LEU A 7 10.96 19.09 10.75
CA LEU A 7 10.09 18.64 9.67
C LEU A 7 8.66 18.31 10.17
N THR A 8 8.30 18.75 11.35
CA THR A 8 6.97 18.56 11.95
C THR A 8 5.96 19.51 11.31
N ALA A 9 4.80 18.99 10.92
CA ALA A 9 3.73 19.83 10.36
C ALA A 9 3.25 20.89 11.35
N PRO A 10 2.97 22.13 10.90
CA PRO A 10 2.40 23.18 11.74
C PRO A 10 1.05 22.77 12.34
N GLU A 11 0.81 23.15 13.60
CA GLU A 11 -0.42 22.81 14.35
C GLU A 11 -1.71 23.24 13.61
N ALA A 12 -1.67 24.38 12.95
CA ALA A 12 -2.79 24.86 12.14
C ALA A 12 -3.11 23.94 10.96
N GLN A 13 -2.08 23.35 10.31
CA GLN A 13 -2.27 22.38 9.22
C GLN A 13 -2.83 21.05 9.75
N VAL A 14 -2.35 20.61 10.90
CA VAL A 14 -2.87 19.38 11.56
C VAL A 14 -4.36 19.60 11.93
N GLY A 15 -4.71 20.75 12.49
CA GLY A 15 -6.10 21.11 12.79
C GLY A 15 -6.99 21.12 11.54
N ALA A 16 -6.52 21.74 10.45
CA ALA A 16 -7.24 21.77 9.18
C ALA A 16 -7.42 20.37 8.57
N ALA A 17 -6.39 19.52 8.65
CA ALA A 17 -6.46 18.14 8.16
C ALA A 17 -7.48 17.29 8.95
N ARG A 18 -7.56 17.46 10.27
CA ARG A 18 -8.59 16.81 11.11
C ARG A 18 -10.01 17.25 10.71
N GLN A 19 -10.22 18.54 10.53
CA GLN A 19 -11.54 19.08 10.11
C GLN A 19 -11.93 18.54 8.71
N ALA A 20 -10.97 18.48 7.79
CA ALA A 20 -11.17 17.91 6.46
C ALA A 20 -11.53 16.41 6.54
N LEU A 21 -10.84 15.66 7.40
CA LEU A 21 -11.16 14.25 7.64
C LEU A 21 -12.56 14.07 8.20
N ASP A 22 -12.96 14.85 9.21
CA ASP A 22 -14.31 14.75 9.79
C ASP A 22 -15.40 15.10 8.78
N ALA A 23 -15.16 16.11 7.93
CA ALA A 23 -16.09 16.45 6.85
C ALA A 23 -16.20 15.30 5.82
N TRP A 24 -15.08 14.72 5.45
CA TRP A 24 -15.03 13.57 4.53
C TRP A 24 -15.71 12.33 5.09
N VAL A 25 -15.50 12.02 6.36
CA VAL A 25 -16.20 10.91 7.04
C VAL A 25 -17.71 11.06 6.93
N ARG A 26 -18.26 12.25 7.20
CA ARG A 26 -19.70 12.50 7.06
C ARG A 26 -20.19 12.25 5.63
N GLU A 27 -19.44 12.73 4.62
CA GLU A 27 -19.77 12.51 3.21
C GLU A 27 -19.79 11.02 2.86
N ILE A 28 -18.77 10.27 3.28
CA ILE A 28 -18.63 8.85 2.96
C ILE A 28 -19.67 8.00 3.71
N VAL A 29 -19.97 8.32 4.96
CA VAL A 29 -21.02 7.65 5.72
C VAL A 29 -22.39 7.94 5.09
N ASP A 30 -22.67 9.21 4.76
CA ASP A 30 -23.92 9.56 4.07
C ASP A 30 -24.06 8.77 2.76
N TRP A 31 -23.00 8.71 1.94
CA TRP A 31 -22.96 7.96 0.69
C TRP A 31 -23.26 6.46 0.88
N HIS A 32 -22.58 5.79 1.82
CA HIS A 32 -22.71 4.33 1.99
C HIS A 32 -24.01 3.90 2.69
N PHE A 33 -24.65 4.80 3.44
CA PHE A 33 -25.88 4.52 4.18
C PHE A 33 -27.12 5.19 3.59
N ASP A 34 -27.01 5.92 2.49
CA ASP A 34 -28.14 6.39 1.72
C ASP A 34 -28.72 5.25 0.87
N PRO A 35 -30.04 5.00 0.91
CA PRO A 35 -30.67 3.92 0.13
C PRO A 35 -30.47 4.01 -1.38
N ALA A 36 -30.23 5.21 -1.93
CA ALA A 36 -30.04 5.40 -3.38
C ALA A 36 -28.59 5.13 -3.83
N THR A 37 -27.59 5.40 -2.98
CA THR A 37 -26.17 5.31 -3.35
C THR A 37 -25.43 4.21 -2.62
N GLY A 38 -25.93 3.76 -1.48
CA GLY A 38 -25.22 2.94 -0.51
C GLY A 38 -24.81 1.55 -1.01
N CYS A 39 -23.79 1.03 -0.39
CA CYS A 39 -23.35 -0.34 -0.55
C CYS A 39 -24.40 -1.29 0.04
N PRO A 40 -24.90 -2.28 -0.70
CA PRO A 40 -25.91 -3.23 -0.20
C PRO A 40 -25.55 -3.86 1.14
N PHE A 41 -24.28 -4.27 1.32
CA PHE A 41 -23.78 -4.81 2.58
C PHE A 41 -24.01 -3.85 3.77
N TRP A 42 -23.65 -2.57 3.59
CA TRP A 42 -23.78 -1.59 4.66
C TRP A 42 -25.23 -1.20 4.92
N LEU A 43 -26.09 -1.18 3.88
CA LEU A 43 -27.52 -0.94 4.04
C LEU A 43 -28.21 -2.05 4.83
N GLU A 44 -27.84 -3.32 4.58
CA GLU A 44 -28.36 -4.47 5.35
C GLU A 44 -27.86 -4.41 6.80
N ARG A 45 -26.58 -4.10 7.00
CA ARG A 45 -25.99 -4.01 8.34
C ARG A 45 -26.58 -2.86 9.15
N ALA A 46 -26.90 -1.73 8.54
CA ALA A 46 -27.53 -0.60 9.21
C ALA A 46 -28.81 -0.99 9.95
N ALA A 47 -29.58 -1.93 9.39
CA ALA A 47 -30.79 -2.43 10.03
C ALA A 47 -30.55 -3.16 11.38
N THR A 48 -29.30 -3.60 11.62
CA THR A 48 -28.90 -4.34 12.84
C THR A 48 -28.15 -3.51 13.86
N LEU A 49 -27.74 -2.27 13.52
CA LEU A 49 -26.94 -1.42 14.40
C LEU A 49 -27.69 -0.86 15.61
N GLY A 50 -29.02 -0.70 15.50
CA GLY A 50 -29.82 -0.08 16.55
C GLY A 50 -29.68 1.45 16.66
N TRP A 51 -28.93 2.07 15.74
CA TRP A 51 -28.70 3.52 15.63
C TRP A 51 -28.52 3.90 14.16
N ASP A 52 -28.71 5.19 13.84
CA ASP A 52 -28.64 5.70 12.46
C ASP A 52 -27.24 6.29 12.17
N PRO A 53 -26.40 5.64 11.31
CA PRO A 53 -25.07 6.12 11.01
C PRO A 53 -25.03 7.54 10.43
N ARG A 54 -25.96 7.91 9.58
CA ARG A 54 -26.04 9.23 8.94
C ARG A 54 -26.32 10.35 9.94
N ARG A 55 -27.00 10.03 11.03
CA ARG A 55 -27.35 11.00 12.08
C ARG A 55 -26.30 11.09 13.18
N GLU A 56 -25.62 9.97 13.48
CA GLU A 56 -24.84 9.85 14.70
C GLU A 56 -23.32 9.93 14.46
N ILE A 57 -22.83 9.65 13.24
CA ILE A 57 -21.42 9.86 12.89
C ILE A 57 -21.20 11.32 12.50
N LYS A 58 -20.41 12.04 13.30
CA LYS A 58 -20.09 13.46 13.11
C LYS A 58 -18.64 13.67 12.68
N GLY A 59 -17.77 12.69 12.87
CA GLY A 59 -16.36 12.75 12.53
C GLY A 59 -15.68 11.40 12.67
N PHE A 60 -14.36 11.40 12.48
CA PHE A 60 -13.55 10.20 12.42
C PHE A 60 -13.60 9.38 13.72
N ALA A 61 -13.59 10.06 14.88
CA ALA A 61 -13.63 9.37 16.17
C ALA A 61 -14.91 8.53 16.37
N ASP A 62 -16.02 8.95 15.77
CA ASP A 62 -17.29 8.24 15.90
C ASP A 62 -17.33 6.92 15.12
N LEU A 63 -16.40 6.69 14.17
CA LEU A 63 -16.32 5.46 13.41
C LEU A 63 -16.11 4.22 14.28
N ARG A 64 -15.55 4.39 15.47
CA ARG A 64 -15.39 3.32 16.48
C ARG A 64 -16.71 2.67 16.89
N ARG A 65 -17.83 3.37 16.75
CA ARG A 65 -19.18 2.85 17.01
C ARG A 65 -19.57 1.68 16.08
N PHE A 66 -18.92 1.54 14.92
CA PHE A 66 -19.14 0.39 14.05
C PHE A 66 -18.49 -0.90 14.59
N GLY A 67 -17.60 -0.78 15.59
CA GLY A 67 -16.74 -1.88 16.03
C GLY A 67 -15.64 -2.20 15.03
N GLU A 68 -14.97 -3.32 15.23
CA GLU A 68 -13.94 -3.79 14.30
C GLU A 68 -14.56 -4.32 13.01
N PHE A 69 -13.94 -3.95 11.88
CA PHE A 69 -14.30 -4.52 10.59
C PHE A 69 -13.75 -5.94 10.47
N GLU A 70 -14.63 -6.91 10.30
CA GLU A 70 -14.27 -8.32 10.18
C GLU A 70 -13.86 -8.66 8.74
N ASP A 71 -12.65 -9.10 8.54
CA ASP A 71 -12.14 -9.44 7.21
C ASP A 71 -12.84 -10.67 6.58
N GLU A 72 -13.47 -11.49 7.39
CA GLU A 72 -14.31 -12.61 6.93
C GLU A 72 -15.50 -12.15 6.08
N TRP A 73 -16.00 -10.93 6.29
CA TRP A 73 -17.06 -10.37 5.45
C TRP A 73 -16.66 -10.22 3.99
N LEU A 74 -15.37 -10.13 3.70
CA LEU A 74 -14.83 -9.99 2.34
C LEU A 74 -14.56 -11.33 1.66
N ARG A 75 -14.80 -12.46 2.35
CA ARG A 75 -14.60 -13.79 1.78
C ARG A 75 -15.87 -14.33 1.13
N GLY A 76 -15.71 -14.92 -0.03
CA GLY A 76 -16.84 -15.49 -0.79
C GLY A 76 -17.77 -14.44 -1.41
N GLY A 77 -18.81 -14.93 -2.04
CA GLY A 77 -19.78 -14.13 -2.79
C GLY A 77 -21.15 -13.97 -2.12
N PRO A 78 -22.07 -13.29 -2.79
CA PRO A 78 -21.85 -12.58 -4.07
C PRO A 78 -21.06 -11.27 -3.87
N VAL A 79 -20.07 -11.01 -4.73
CA VAL A 79 -19.24 -9.81 -4.65
C VAL A 79 -20.04 -8.53 -4.90
N GLN A 80 -21.16 -8.62 -5.61
CA GLN A 80 -22.06 -7.51 -5.92
C GLN A 80 -22.61 -6.82 -4.67
N ARG A 81 -22.66 -7.49 -3.54
CA ARG A 81 -23.10 -6.87 -2.26
C ARG A 81 -22.20 -5.71 -1.82
N TRP A 82 -20.97 -5.68 -2.35
CA TRP A 82 -19.99 -4.64 -2.06
C TRP A 82 -19.99 -3.48 -3.07
N VAL A 83 -20.74 -3.60 -4.18
CA VAL A 83 -20.84 -2.54 -5.19
C VAL A 83 -21.88 -1.52 -4.75
N PRO A 84 -21.50 -0.27 -4.45
CA PRO A 84 -22.45 0.78 -4.10
C PRO A 84 -23.47 1.04 -5.23
N ARG A 85 -24.73 1.23 -4.88
CA ARG A 85 -25.80 1.51 -5.84
C ARG A 85 -25.53 2.74 -6.68
N GLY A 86 -24.92 3.76 -6.08
CA GLY A 86 -24.52 4.99 -6.78
C GLY A 86 -23.43 4.80 -7.83
N LEU A 87 -22.80 3.61 -7.91
CA LEU A 87 -21.81 3.23 -8.92
C LEU A 87 -22.37 2.21 -9.93
N ALA A 88 -23.71 2.00 -9.94
CA ALA A 88 -24.34 1.09 -10.88
C ALA A 88 -24.02 1.49 -12.33
N GLY A 89 -23.61 0.51 -13.15
CA GLY A 89 -23.22 0.75 -14.55
C GLY A 89 -21.77 1.17 -14.75
N THR A 90 -21.02 1.45 -13.67
CA THR A 90 -19.57 1.68 -13.77
C THR A 90 -18.84 0.34 -13.90
N PRO A 91 -17.80 0.22 -14.73
CA PRO A 91 -16.95 -0.97 -14.79
C PRO A 91 -16.33 -1.29 -13.42
N VAL A 92 -16.44 -2.53 -12.99
CA VAL A 92 -15.96 -2.98 -11.68
C VAL A 92 -14.83 -3.98 -11.85
N PHE A 93 -13.73 -3.72 -11.17
CA PHE A 93 -12.62 -4.66 -11.01
C PHE A 93 -12.78 -5.41 -9.68
N VAL A 94 -12.31 -6.66 -9.66
CA VAL A 94 -12.23 -7.45 -8.42
C VAL A 94 -10.76 -7.70 -8.11
N PHE A 95 -10.35 -7.25 -6.95
CA PHE A 95 -9.00 -7.48 -6.43
C PHE A 95 -9.04 -8.49 -5.27
N GLU A 96 -8.06 -9.36 -5.24
CA GLU A 96 -7.96 -10.41 -4.25
C GLU A 96 -6.67 -10.30 -3.45
N THR A 97 -6.75 -10.62 -2.15
CA THR A 97 -5.57 -10.80 -1.31
C THR A 97 -4.87 -12.13 -1.61
N GLY A 98 -3.71 -12.36 -1.00
CA GLY A 98 -2.89 -13.57 -1.24
C GLY A 98 -3.57 -14.91 -1.01
N GLY A 99 -4.62 -14.95 -0.18
CA GLY A 99 -5.32 -16.22 0.13
C GLY A 99 -4.50 -17.20 0.96
N THR A 100 -3.50 -16.73 1.71
CA THR A 100 -2.61 -17.59 2.53
C THR A 100 -3.34 -18.34 3.64
N THR A 101 -4.50 -17.84 4.06
CA THR A 101 -5.30 -18.38 5.19
C THR A 101 -6.68 -18.90 4.77
N GLY A 102 -6.85 -19.28 3.50
CA GLY A 102 -8.13 -19.79 2.99
C GLY A 102 -8.61 -19.05 1.74
N THR A 103 -9.94 -18.92 1.57
CA THR A 103 -10.52 -18.17 0.45
C THR A 103 -10.00 -16.73 0.47
N PRO A 104 -9.46 -16.22 -0.64
CA PRO A 104 -8.97 -14.85 -0.69
C PRO A 104 -10.06 -13.84 -0.32
N LYS A 105 -9.69 -12.79 0.39
CA LYS A 105 -10.57 -11.64 0.57
C LYS A 105 -10.66 -10.90 -0.76
N THR A 106 -11.86 -10.44 -1.10
CA THR A 106 -12.13 -9.70 -2.32
C THR A 106 -12.49 -8.25 -2.00
N ARG A 107 -11.89 -7.30 -2.74
CA ARG A 107 -12.31 -5.91 -2.75
C ARG A 107 -12.71 -5.53 -4.17
N ILE A 108 -13.85 -4.88 -4.31
CA ILE A 108 -14.23 -4.24 -5.57
C ILE A 108 -13.49 -2.91 -5.72
N ALA A 109 -13.23 -2.50 -6.94
CA ALA A 109 -12.75 -1.18 -7.27
C ALA A 109 -13.25 -0.74 -8.64
N CYS A 110 -13.49 0.56 -8.80
CA CYS A 110 -13.76 1.21 -10.07
C CYS A 110 -12.56 2.09 -10.45
N ASP A 111 -12.30 3.14 -9.67
CA ASP A 111 -11.25 4.12 -9.91
C ASP A 111 -10.30 4.35 -8.73
N ASP A 112 -10.62 3.86 -7.53
CA ASP A 112 -9.82 4.09 -6.31
C ASP A 112 -8.34 3.77 -6.52
N PHE A 113 -8.03 2.66 -7.21
CA PHE A 113 -6.64 2.26 -7.45
C PHE A 113 -5.89 3.24 -8.37
N ARG A 114 -6.61 3.95 -9.24
CA ARG A 114 -6.05 4.99 -10.10
C ARG A 114 -5.80 6.26 -9.29
N ILE A 115 -6.81 6.73 -8.58
CA ILE A 115 -6.75 7.95 -7.76
C ILE A 115 -5.61 7.85 -6.73
N ASP A 116 -5.47 6.71 -6.05
CA ASP A 116 -4.40 6.52 -5.06
C ASP A 116 -3.00 6.63 -5.70
N TYR A 117 -2.82 6.14 -6.93
CA TYR A 117 -1.54 6.22 -7.62
C TYR A 117 -1.31 7.57 -8.32
N GLU A 118 -2.36 8.30 -8.67
CA GLU A 118 -2.26 9.70 -9.08
C GLU A 118 -1.80 10.60 -7.92
N LEU A 119 -2.38 10.41 -6.73
CA LEU A 119 -1.92 11.08 -5.51
C LEU A 119 -0.46 10.73 -5.18
N PHE A 120 -0.10 9.45 -5.28
CA PHE A 120 1.28 9.01 -5.10
C PHE A 120 2.22 9.60 -6.15
N SER A 121 1.80 9.72 -7.41
CA SER A 121 2.58 10.36 -8.47
C SER A 121 3.04 11.77 -8.10
N ALA A 122 2.23 12.54 -7.37
CA ALA A 122 2.57 13.87 -6.90
C ALA A 122 3.70 13.88 -5.84
N THR A 123 4.06 12.73 -5.28
CA THR A 123 5.16 12.59 -4.32
C THR A 123 6.49 12.20 -4.97
N LEU A 124 6.45 11.74 -6.22
CA LEU A 124 7.61 11.24 -6.96
C LEU A 124 8.39 12.41 -7.58
N PRO A 125 9.71 12.55 -7.31
CA PRO A 125 10.53 13.59 -7.91
C PRO A 125 10.71 13.34 -9.42
N ASP A 126 10.42 14.36 -10.25
CA ASP A 126 10.46 14.23 -11.71
C ASP A 126 11.87 13.97 -12.26
N GLU A 127 12.93 14.37 -11.54
CA GLU A 127 14.32 14.07 -11.90
C GLU A 127 14.65 12.57 -11.81
N SER A 128 13.99 11.84 -10.92
CA SER A 128 14.19 10.39 -10.75
C SER A 128 13.12 9.58 -11.47
N PHE A 129 11.92 10.12 -11.59
CA PHE A 129 10.79 9.53 -12.30
C PHE A 129 10.35 10.42 -13.45
N PRO A 130 11.14 10.53 -14.55
CA PRO A 130 10.84 11.48 -15.63
C PRO A 130 9.48 11.21 -16.27
N LYS A 131 8.72 12.27 -16.56
CA LYS A 131 7.47 12.15 -17.31
C LYS A 131 7.75 11.67 -18.74
N GLY A 132 6.84 10.86 -19.28
CA GLY A 132 7.01 10.25 -20.59
C GLY A 132 7.91 9.01 -20.62
N SER A 133 8.59 8.68 -19.52
CA SER A 133 9.46 7.51 -19.45
C SER A 133 8.69 6.21 -19.25
N ASN A 134 9.23 5.11 -19.75
CA ASN A 134 8.65 3.79 -19.59
C ASN A 134 9.02 3.16 -18.24
N TRP A 135 8.18 2.23 -17.81
CA TRP A 135 8.21 1.59 -16.52
C TRP A 135 8.38 0.08 -16.63
N LEU A 136 9.11 -0.51 -15.70
CA LEU A 136 9.13 -1.96 -15.46
C LEU A 136 8.33 -2.28 -14.19
N MET A 137 7.30 -3.11 -14.35
CA MET A 137 6.58 -3.73 -13.23
C MET A 137 7.19 -5.09 -12.93
N LEU A 138 8.16 -5.15 -12.01
CA LEU A 138 8.79 -6.37 -11.50
C LEU A 138 8.12 -6.77 -10.19
N GLY A 139 6.97 -7.41 -10.30
CA GLY A 139 6.16 -7.80 -9.15
C GLY A 139 4.95 -8.66 -9.54
N PRO A 140 4.06 -8.95 -8.58
CA PRO A 140 2.90 -9.82 -8.79
C PRO A 140 1.98 -9.35 -9.92
N SER A 141 1.70 -10.22 -10.88
CA SER A 141 0.92 -9.90 -12.09
C SER A 141 -0.53 -10.39 -12.07
N GLY A 142 -0.93 -11.26 -11.13
CA GLY A 142 -2.26 -11.88 -11.07
C GLY A 142 -3.44 -10.91 -10.81
N PRO A 143 -4.58 -11.39 -10.31
CA PRO A 143 -5.80 -10.61 -10.06
C PRO A 143 -5.61 -9.67 -8.86
N ARG A 144 -4.55 -8.91 -8.86
CA ARG A 144 -4.12 -8.01 -7.81
C ARG A 144 -4.17 -6.57 -8.28
N ARG A 145 -4.57 -5.70 -7.37
CA ARG A 145 -4.62 -4.25 -7.56
C ARG A 145 -3.32 -3.68 -8.10
N LEU A 146 -2.18 -4.18 -7.61
CA LEU A 146 -0.86 -3.60 -7.81
C LEU A 146 -0.49 -3.48 -9.29
N ARG A 147 -0.67 -4.53 -10.09
CA ARG A 147 -0.32 -4.47 -11.52
C ARG A 147 -1.08 -3.37 -12.24
N LEU A 148 -2.41 -3.32 -12.11
CA LEU A 148 -3.22 -2.32 -12.79
C LEU A 148 -2.91 -0.89 -12.30
N ALA A 149 -2.59 -0.75 -11.02
CA ALA A 149 -2.24 0.53 -10.44
C ALA A 149 -0.88 1.05 -10.94
N VAL A 150 0.13 0.18 -11.08
CA VAL A 150 1.44 0.53 -11.64
C VAL A 150 1.31 0.86 -13.13
N GLU A 151 0.53 0.09 -13.86
CA GLU A 151 0.25 0.35 -15.28
C GLU A 151 -0.43 1.72 -15.45
N HIS A 152 -1.44 2.02 -14.63
CA HIS A 152 -2.08 3.33 -14.62
C HIS A 152 -1.10 4.46 -14.26
N LEU A 153 -0.24 4.27 -13.24
CA LEU A 153 0.77 5.26 -12.86
C LEU A 153 1.71 5.59 -14.02
N ALA A 154 2.18 4.57 -14.74
CA ALA A 154 3.03 4.75 -15.91
C ALA A 154 2.32 5.58 -16.99
N GLN A 155 1.06 5.22 -17.33
CA GLN A 155 0.24 5.92 -18.31
C GLN A 155 -0.10 7.35 -17.87
N TYR A 156 -0.44 7.56 -16.59
CA TYR A 156 -0.72 8.88 -16.03
C TYR A 156 0.49 9.82 -16.11
N ARG A 157 1.69 9.25 -16.00
CA ARG A 157 2.95 10.01 -16.20
C ARG A 157 3.41 10.07 -17.66
N GLY A 158 2.60 9.58 -18.60
CA GLY A 158 2.86 9.66 -20.04
C GLY A 158 3.75 8.56 -20.61
N GLY A 159 4.04 7.50 -19.84
CA GLY A 159 4.85 6.36 -20.25
C GLY A 159 4.04 5.08 -20.47
N ILE A 160 4.76 3.99 -20.74
CA ILE A 160 4.23 2.64 -20.96
C ILE A 160 4.78 1.71 -19.87
N SER A 161 3.95 0.82 -19.34
CA SER A 161 4.36 -0.19 -18.38
C SER A 161 4.66 -1.52 -19.07
N PHE A 162 5.84 -2.06 -18.81
CA PHE A 162 6.26 -3.41 -19.17
C PHE A 162 6.17 -4.28 -17.91
N CYS A 163 5.50 -5.42 -18.01
CA CYS A 163 5.25 -6.28 -16.85
C CYS A 163 5.92 -7.63 -17.03
N VAL A 164 6.41 -8.20 -15.93
CA VAL A 164 6.78 -9.61 -15.84
C VAL A 164 5.58 -10.45 -15.41
N ASP A 165 5.63 -11.74 -15.70
CA ASP A 165 4.66 -12.69 -15.16
C ASP A 165 5.19 -13.29 -13.86
N LEU A 166 4.54 -12.94 -12.75
CA LEU A 166 4.82 -13.48 -11.43
C LEU A 166 3.51 -13.88 -10.74
N ASP A 167 3.35 -15.20 -10.51
CA ASP A 167 2.24 -15.75 -9.73
C ASP A 167 2.65 -16.01 -8.27
N PRO A 168 2.28 -15.17 -7.32
CA PRO A 168 2.60 -15.37 -5.91
C PRO A 168 1.93 -16.62 -5.30
N ARG A 169 0.79 -17.06 -5.85
CA ARG A 169 0.10 -18.25 -5.36
C ARG A 169 0.91 -19.51 -5.69
N TRP A 170 1.55 -19.52 -6.86
CA TRP A 170 2.47 -20.57 -7.22
C TRP A 170 3.71 -20.59 -6.32
N VAL A 171 4.28 -19.42 -6.05
CA VAL A 171 5.42 -19.28 -5.12
C VAL A 171 5.07 -19.85 -3.74
N ILE A 172 3.92 -19.47 -3.16
CA ILE A 172 3.43 -20.01 -1.88
C ILE A 172 3.31 -21.53 -1.93
N LYS A 173 2.76 -22.07 -3.02
CA LYS A 173 2.61 -23.53 -3.20
C LYS A 173 3.96 -24.23 -3.25
N LEU A 174 4.96 -23.68 -3.94
CA LEU A 174 6.32 -24.23 -4.00
C LEU A 174 6.95 -24.28 -2.60
N ILE A 175 6.80 -23.20 -1.81
CA ILE A 175 7.30 -23.14 -0.44
C ILE A 175 6.61 -24.19 0.45
N GLN A 176 5.27 -24.27 0.41
CA GLN A 176 4.51 -25.24 1.18
C GLN A 176 4.87 -26.69 0.85
N LYS A 177 5.31 -26.95 -0.38
CA LYS A 177 5.78 -28.28 -0.83
C LYS A 177 7.25 -28.54 -0.53
N GLY A 178 8.01 -27.54 -0.06
CA GLY A 178 9.46 -27.65 0.15
C GLY A 178 10.26 -27.84 -1.16
N TRP A 179 9.72 -27.38 -2.30
CA TRP A 179 10.34 -27.53 -3.61
C TRP A 179 11.33 -26.41 -3.91
N SER A 180 12.42 -26.39 -3.18
CA SER A 180 13.42 -25.32 -3.22
C SER A 180 14.01 -25.06 -4.59
N ASP A 181 14.36 -26.13 -5.32
CA ASP A 181 14.96 -26.00 -6.66
C ASP A 181 13.98 -25.41 -7.68
N HIS A 182 12.70 -25.81 -7.61
CA HIS A 182 11.64 -25.25 -8.45
C HIS A 182 11.35 -23.78 -8.10
N LEU A 183 11.41 -23.45 -6.80
CA LEU A 183 11.25 -22.06 -6.34
C LEU A 183 12.38 -21.19 -6.89
N GLN A 184 13.63 -21.66 -6.81
CA GLN A 184 14.77 -20.93 -7.35
C GLN A 184 14.68 -20.80 -8.88
N ALA A 185 14.38 -21.86 -9.60
CA ALA A 185 14.20 -21.82 -11.05
C ALA A 185 13.09 -20.86 -11.49
N TYR A 186 11.98 -20.81 -10.73
CA TYR A 186 10.90 -19.86 -11.02
C TYR A 186 11.32 -18.41 -10.74
N LYS A 187 12.05 -18.17 -9.67
CA LYS A 187 12.62 -16.86 -9.35
C LYS A 187 13.58 -16.38 -10.44
N ASP A 188 14.47 -17.26 -10.89
CA ASP A 188 15.41 -16.98 -11.98
C ASP A 188 14.67 -16.64 -13.28
N HIS A 189 13.59 -17.39 -13.59
CA HIS A 189 12.75 -17.10 -14.75
C HIS A 189 12.11 -15.73 -14.69
N VAL A 190 11.61 -15.30 -13.53
CA VAL A 190 11.01 -13.96 -13.35
C VAL A 190 12.07 -12.87 -13.55
N ILE A 191 13.28 -13.05 -13.01
CA ILE A 191 14.39 -12.12 -13.20
C ILE A 191 14.86 -12.09 -14.65
N ASP A 192 14.93 -13.22 -15.32
CA ASP A 192 15.30 -13.29 -16.75
C ASP A 192 14.30 -12.57 -17.64
N GLN A 193 12.99 -12.57 -17.33
CA GLN A 193 12.00 -11.73 -18.01
C GLN A 193 12.36 -10.24 -17.86
N ALA A 194 12.63 -9.79 -16.63
CA ALA A 194 12.98 -8.39 -16.36
C ALA A 194 14.26 -7.98 -17.12
N VAL A 195 15.30 -8.81 -17.10
CA VAL A 195 16.55 -8.55 -17.83
C VAL A 195 16.30 -8.44 -19.34
N LYS A 196 15.53 -9.35 -19.94
CA LYS A 196 15.18 -9.29 -21.36
C LYS A 196 14.44 -8.00 -21.74
N ILE A 197 13.50 -7.56 -20.88
CA ILE A 197 12.77 -6.29 -21.09
C ILE A 197 13.75 -5.11 -21.02
N LEU A 198 14.65 -5.07 -20.05
CA LEU A 198 15.65 -4.00 -19.93
C LEU A 198 16.63 -3.97 -21.09
N GLN A 199 17.04 -5.14 -21.62
CA GLN A 199 17.94 -5.25 -22.76
C GLN A 199 17.30 -4.91 -24.12
N ALA A 200 15.95 -4.90 -24.17
CA ALA A 200 15.24 -4.61 -25.42
C ALA A 200 15.21 -3.14 -25.84
N ASN A 201 15.93 -2.27 -25.14
CA ASN A 201 16.07 -0.83 -25.45
C ASN A 201 14.75 -0.04 -25.49
N HIS A 202 13.83 -0.36 -24.58
CA HIS A 202 12.54 0.32 -24.46
C HIS A 202 12.61 1.64 -23.66
N ASP A 203 13.79 2.20 -23.39
CA ASP A 203 14.01 3.42 -22.59
C ASP A 203 13.26 3.38 -21.24
N ILE A 204 13.43 2.27 -20.52
CA ILE A 204 12.82 2.10 -19.21
C ILE A 204 13.64 2.87 -18.18
N ARG A 205 13.00 3.83 -17.50
CA ARG A 205 13.63 4.68 -16.48
C ARG A 205 13.10 4.44 -15.08
N CYS A 206 11.88 3.95 -14.98
CA CYS A 206 11.18 3.79 -13.72
C CYS A 206 10.84 2.32 -13.46
N MET A 207 10.79 1.94 -12.18
CA MET A 207 10.49 0.55 -11.82
C MET A 207 9.65 0.48 -10.55
N PHE A 208 8.66 -0.43 -10.55
CA PHE A 208 8.15 -1.02 -9.31
C PHE A 208 8.81 -2.35 -9.05
N THR A 209 9.20 -2.62 -7.80
CA THR A 209 9.68 -3.94 -7.39
C THR A 209 9.47 -4.20 -5.89
N THR A 210 9.78 -5.41 -5.43
CA THR A 210 9.87 -5.74 -4.00
C THR A 210 11.34 -5.80 -3.58
N PRO A 211 11.67 -5.69 -2.28
CA PRO A 211 13.06 -5.78 -1.81
C PRO A 211 13.82 -7.00 -2.33
N LYS A 212 13.22 -8.18 -2.22
CA LYS A 212 13.88 -9.44 -2.65
C LYS A 212 14.07 -9.55 -4.16
N LEU A 213 13.14 -9.01 -4.93
CA LEU A 213 13.28 -8.98 -6.40
C LEU A 213 14.30 -7.94 -6.83
N LEU A 214 14.41 -6.81 -6.10
CA LEU A 214 15.46 -5.83 -6.35
C LEU A 214 16.84 -6.42 -6.13
N GLU A 215 17.07 -7.11 -5.00
CA GLU A 215 18.34 -7.80 -4.74
C GLU A 215 18.66 -8.80 -5.86
N ALA A 216 17.69 -9.65 -6.22
CA ALA A 216 17.90 -10.66 -7.25
C ALA A 216 18.21 -10.05 -8.62
N LEU A 217 17.52 -8.96 -8.99
CA LEU A 217 17.80 -8.23 -10.24
C LEU A 217 19.17 -7.56 -10.21
N ALA A 218 19.53 -6.89 -9.11
CA ALA A 218 20.83 -6.22 -8.96
C ALA A 218 21.99 -7.23 -9.10
N LEU A 219 21.93 -8.37 -8.38
CA LEU A 219 22.93 -9.44 -8.48
C LEU A 219 23.01 -10.03 -9.91
N ARG A 220 21.85 -10.20 -10.57
CA ARG A 220 21.83 -10.69 -11.95
C ARG A 220 22.49 -9.70 -12.91
N LEU A 221 22.19 -8.41 -12.79
CA LEU A 221 22.82 -7.37 -13.60
C LEU A 221 24.32 -7.27 -13.33
N GLU A 222 24.76 -7.36 -12.08
CA GLU A 222 26.17 -7.38 -11.69
C GLU A 222 26.93 -8.54 -12.35
N SER A 223 26.36 -9.75 -12.33
CA SER A 223 26.94 -10.92 -12.99
C SER A 223 27.13 -10.73 -14.50
N MET A 224 26.43 -9.76 -15.09
CA MET A 224 26.51 -9.38 -16.51
C MET A 224 27.39 -8.14 -16.74
N GLY A 225 28.08 -7.64 -15.71
CA GLY A 225 28.89 -6.41 -15.78
C GLY A 225 28.10 -5.10 -15.85
N SER A 226 26.83 -5.15 -15.44
CA SER A 226 25.88 -4.02 -15.43
C SER A 226 25.46 -3.67 -14.00
N SER A 227 24.55 -2.73 -13.85
CA SER A 227 23.94 -2.32 -12.58
C SER A 227 22.54 -1.80 -12.84
N ILE A 228 21.77 -1.53 -11.79
CA ILE A 228 20.43 -0.91 -11.88
C ILE A 228 20.53 0.41 -12.68
N ARG A 229 21.50 1.26 -12.38
CA ARG A 229 21.68 2.55 -13.05
C ARG A 229 22.16 2.39 -14.50
N LYS A 230 23.10 1.48 -14.77
CA LYS A 230 23.59 1.19 -16.12
C LYS A 230 22.51 0.56 -17.00
N ALA A 231 21.58 -0.18 -16.42
CA ALA A 231 20.40 -0.69 -17.14
C ALA A 231 19.37 0.39 -17.47
N GLY A 232 19.60 1.65 -17.08
CA GLY A 232 18.76 2.80 -17.41
C GLY A 232 17.82 3.26 -16.28
N ILE A 233 17.67 2.52 -15.21
CA ILE A 233 16.70 2.84 -14.14
C ILE A 233 17.18 4.03 -13.33
N THR A 234 16.33 5.04 -13.20
CA THR A 234 16.60 6.27 -12.43
C THR A 234 15.77 6.37 -11.15
N GLY A 235 14.55 5.78 -11.17
CA GLY A 235 13.63 5.83 -10.05
C GLY A 235 12.93 4.50 -9.80
N ILE A 236 12.87 4.11 -8.54
CA ILE A 236 12.26 2.88 -8.05
C ILE A 236 11.28 3.23 -6.94
N PHE A 237 10.05 2.72 -7.01
CA PHE A 237 9.26 2.60 -5.80
C PHE A 237 9.09 1.12 -5.44
N SER A 238 9.09 0.84 -4.16
CA SER A 238 9.15 -0.54 -3.68
C SER A 238 8.17 -0.77 -2.53
N GLY A 239 7.56 -1.95 -2.49
CA GLY A 239 6.58 -2.31 -1.46
C GLY A 239 6.28 -3.80 -1.45
N GLY A 240 5.34 -4.20 -0.60
CA GLY A 240 4.82 -5.57 -0.55
C GLY A 240 5.56 -6.53 0.38
N THR A 241 6.63 -6.10 1.04
CA THR A 241 7.34 -6.86 2.08
C THR A 241 7.83 -5.93 3.17
N GLU A 242 8.30 -6.49 4.28
CA GLU A 242 8.92 -5.73 5.36
C GLU A 242 10.17 -4.99 4.88
N PHE A 243 10.27 -3.71 5.28
CA PHE A 243 11.46 -2.90 5.10
C PHE A 243 12.07 -2.59 6.46
N THR A 244 13.36 -2.87 6.62
CA THR A 244 14.12 -2.39 7.77
C THR A 244 15.02 -1.21 7.37
N PRO A 245 15.36 -0.30 8.31
CA PRO A 245 16.33 0.76 8.05
C PRO A 245 17.68 0.20 7.56
N GLN A 246 18.09 -0.96 8.07
CA GLN A 246 19.33 -1.64 7.67
C GLN A 246 19.27 -2.09 6.21
N TRP A 247 18.14 -2.71 5.81
CA TRP A 247 17.98 -3.11 4.41
C TRP A 247 17.89 -1.89 3.49
N ASN A 248 17.19 -0.84 3.91
CA ASN A 248 17.08 0.40 3.14
C ASN A 248 18.45 1.04 2.93
N ARG A 249 19.28 1.08 3.99
CA ARG A 249 20.68 1.52 3.89
C ARG A 249 21.48 0.67 2.92
N PHE A 250 21.46 -0.65 3.06
CA PHE A 250 22.13 -1.59 2.17
C PHE A 250 21.72 -1.38 0.70
N ALA A 251 20.41 -1.23 0.45
CA ALA A 251 19.95 -0.98 -0.91
C ALA A 251 20.54 0.31 -1.49
N HIS A 252 20.57 1.40 -0.73
CA HIS A 252 21.14 2.69 -1.16
C HIS A 252 22.65 2.63 -1.37
N GLU A 253 23.39 1.92 -0.52
CA GLU A 253 24.85 1.85 -0.57
C GLU A 253 25.36 0.84 -1.61
N GLU A 254 24.65 -0.27 -1.84
CA GLU A 254 25.17 -1.41 -2.61
C GLU A 254 24.36 -1.79 -3.85
N LEU A 255 23.02 -1.60 -3.84
CA LEU A 255 22.19 -2.15 -4.92
C LEU A 255 21.80 -1.12 -5.98
N LEU A 256 21.53 0.12 -5.57
CA LEU A 256 20.88 1.11 -6.43
C LEU A 256 21.82 1.80 -7.42
N ASP A 257 23.14 1.80 -7.16
CA ASP A 257 24.12 2.51 -7.98
C ASP A 257 23.72 3.98 -8.27
N GLY A 258 23.17 4.66 -7.25
CA GLY A 258 22.71 6.03 -7.33
C GLY A 258 21.30 6.24 -7.93
N ALA A 259 20.54 5.17 -8.23
CA ALA A 259 19.14 5.31 -8.53
C ALA A 259 18.34 5.70 -7.28
N TYR A 260 17.31 6.53 -7.45
CA TYR A 260 16.43 6.93 -6.35
C TYR A 260 15.46 5.80 -5.98
N MET A 261 15.22 5.59 -4.69
CA MET A 261 14.22 4.65 -4.23
C MET A 261 13.31 5.26 -3.17
N THR A 262 12.00 5.02 -3.30
CA THR A 262 11.00 5.37 -2.30
C THR A 262 10.23 4.13 -1.86
N PRO A 263 10.28 3.77 -0.56
CA PRO A 263 9.46 2.71 0.01
C PRO A 263 7.98 3.09 0.05
N THR A 264 7.11 2.09 -0.05
CA THR A 264 5.65 2.25 0.10
C THR A 264 5.08 1.16 1.00
N TYR A 265 4.04 1.49 1.74
CA TYR A 265 3.27 0.54 2.54
C TYR A 265 1.83 0.51 2.07
N GLY A 266 1.29 -0.67 1.91
CA GLY A 266 -0.10 -0.79 1.53
C GLY A 266 -0.55 -2.22 1.28
N ASN A 267 -1.84 -2.36 1.16
CA ASN A 267 -2.49 -3.63 0.87
C ASN A 267 -3.71 -3.43 -0.03
N THR A 268 -4.36 -4.53 -0.38
CA THR A 268 -5.56 -4.52 -1.23
C THR A 268 -6.71 -3.72 -0.61
N LEU A 269 -6.81 -3.66 0.73
CA LEU A 269 -7.95 -3.06 1.43
C LEU A 269 -7.80 -1.56 1.64
N MET A 270 -6.62 -1.09 2.06
CA MET A 270 -6.38 0.33 2.32
C MET A 270 -5.99 1.09 1.06
N GLY A 271 -5.13 0.52 0.24
CA GLY A 271 -4.50 1.22 -0.87
C GLY A 271 -3.00 1.42 -0.67
N LEU A 272 -2.49 2.62 -0.88
CA LEU A 272 -1.06 2.93 -0.85
C LEU A 272 -0.75 4.09 0.10
N ALA A 273 0.11 3.86 1.08
CA ALA A 273 0.76 4.90 1.86
C ALA A 273 2.15 5.21 1.30
N ALA A 274 2.45 6.49 1.13
CA ALA A 274 3.75 6.96 0.70
C ALA A 274 4.71 7.10 1.89
N SER A 275 6.01 7.01 1.66
CA SER A 275 6.99 7.30 2.70
C SER A 275 7.41 8.78 2.72
N ALA A 276 7.78 9.26 3.91
CA ALA A 276 8.64 10.44 4.01
C ALA A 276 10.00 10.17 3.36
N PRO A 277 10.76 11.21 2.94
CA PRO A 277 12.10 11.02 2.41
C PRO A 277 13.00 10.26 3.39
N THR A 278 13.73 9.26 2.88
CA THR A 278 14.65 8.44 3.66
C THR A 278 16.10 8.66 3.21
N GLY A 279 17.04 8.47 4.11
CA GLY A 279 18.47 8.61 3.78
C GLY A 279 19.34 8.75 5.03
N PRO A 280 20.63 9.10 4.86
CA PRO A 280 21.56 9.27 5.98
C PRO A 280 21.08 10.28 7.05
N HIS A 281 20.31 11.30 6.63
CA HIS A 281 19.80 12.36 7.50
C HIS A 281 18.85 11.85 8.60
N ASN A 282 18.20 10.69 8.40
CA ASN A 282 17.29 10.07 9.35
C ASN A 282 17.66 8.60 9.65
N ASN A 283 18.93 8.22 9.45
CA ASN A 283 19.44 6.84 9.59
C ASN A 283 18.63 5.82 8.78
N PHE A 284 18.17 6.23 7.59
CA PHE A 284 17.36 5.41 6.69
C PHE A 284 16.03 4.92 7.30
N LYS A 285 15.55 5.58 8.36
CA LYS A 285 14.22 5.30 8.94
C LYS A 285 13.13 5.53 7.90
N ILE A 286 12.19 4.61 7.84
CA ILE A 286 11.07 4.67 6.90
C ILE A 286 9.81 4.96 7.70
N THR A 287 9.16 6.07 7.38
CA THR A 287 7.88 6.45 7.96
C THR A 287 6.84 6.58 6.87
N TYR A 288 5.72 5.90 7.01
CA TYR A 288 4.63 5.88 6.04
C TYR A 288 3.47 6.74 6.49
N TYR A 289 2.84 7.40 5.51
CA TYR A 289 1.66 8.25 5.69
C TYR A 289 0.57 7.82 4.72
N ALA A 290 -0.62 7.52 5.24
CA ALA A 290 -1.77 7.17 4.40
C ALA A 290 -2.27 8.39 3.61
N PRO A 291 -2.95 8.20 2.47
CA PRO A 291 -3.51 9.28 1.66
C PRO A 291 -4.80 9.83 2.30
N GLN A 292 -4.69 10.48 3.48
CA GLN A 292 -5.82 11.13 4.14
C GLN A 292 -6.43 12.22 3.25
N PRO A 293 -7.77 12.39 3.19
CA PRO A 293 -8.79 11.72 4.02
C PRO A 293 -9.30 10.38 3.49
N ARG A 294 -8.80 9.86 2.37
CA ARG A 294 -9.26 8.61 1.74
C ARG A 294 -8.90 7.36 2.53
N ALA A 295 -7.80 7.39 3.24
CA ALA A 295 -7.37 6.33 4.15
C ALA A 295 -6.69 6.92 5.37
N VAL A 296 -6.78 6.22 6.50
CA VAL A 296 -6.12 6.57 7.76
C VAL A 296 -5.40 5.34 8.30
N ILE A 297 -4.19 5.55 8.81
CA ILE A 297 -3.43 4.59 9.59
C ILE A 297 -3.39 5.09 11.03
N GLU A 298 -3.80 4.23 11.96
CA GLU A 298 -3.64 4.43 13.40
C GLU A 298 -2.71 3.36 13.95
N VAL A 299 -1.98 3.70 15.02
CA VAL A 299 -1.26 2.73 15.83
C VAL A 299 -1.92 2.70 17.18
N VAL A 300 -2.56 1.57 17.51
CA VAL A 300 -3.39 1.42 18.69
C VAL A 300 -2.74 0.48 19.71
N ASP A 301 -3.13 0.60 20.96
CA ASP A 301 -2.62 -0.23 22.04
C ASP A 301 -2.95 -1.71 21.80
N PHE A 302 -2.07 -2.61 22.29
CA PHE A 302 -2.23 -4.05 22.10
C PHE A 302 -3.42 -4.64 22.86
N ASP A 303 -3.72 -4.07 24.02
CA ASP A 303 -4.75 -4.55 24.94
C ASP A 303 -6.03 -3.72 24.87
N ASP A 304 -5.94 -2.47 24.41
CA ASP A 304 -7.07 -1.54 24.25
C ASP A 304 -7.08 -0.91 22.85
N PRO A 305 -7.71 -1.56 21.85
CA PRO A 305 -7.77 -1.05 20.48
C PRO A 305 -8.46 0.31 20.31
N GLU A 306 -9.18 0.77 21.35
CA GLU A 306 -9.81 2.09 21.33
C GLU A 306 -8.83 3.22 21.65
N LYS A 307 -7.63 2.89 22.12
CA LYS A 307 -6.61 3.85 22.52
C LYS A 307 -5.44 3.85 21.53
N THR A 308 -5.14 5.01 20.94
CA THR A 308 -3.88 5.21 20.20
C THR A 308 -2.71 5.28 21.19
N VAL A 309 -1.57 4.68 20.81
CA VAL A 309 -0.34 4.74 21.60
C VAL A 309 0.31 6.12 21.52
N GLU A 310 1.23 6.42 22.42
CA GLU A 310 2.05 7.65 22.36
C GLU A 310 2.98 7.65 21.13
N TYR A 311 3.44 8.83 20.70
CA TYR A 311 4.40 8.93 19.61
C TYR A 311 5.70 8.19 19.95
N GLY A 312 6.21 7.40 18.99
CA GLY A 312 7.38 6.54 19.17
C GLY A 312 7.09 5.22 19.89
N ALA A 313 5.88 5.02 20.42
CA ALA A 313 5.49 3.74 21.01
C ALA A 313 4.98 2.77 19.94
N THR A 314 5.20 1.47 20.17
CA THR A 314 4.75 0.38 19.31
C THR A 314 3.34 -0.05 19.67
N GLY A 315 2.51 -0.32 18.66
CA GLY A 315 1.16 -0.86 18.82
C GLY A 315 0.71 -1.61 17.57
N ARG A 316 -0.56 -2.02 17.56
CA ARG A 316 -1.21 -2.66 16.40
C ARG A 316 -1.54 -1.63 15.34
N VAL A 317 -1.33 -1.99 14.08
CA VAL A 317 -1.74 -1.16 12.97
C VAL A 317 -3.24 -1.34 12.71
N ARG A 318 -3.98 -0.24 12.74
CA ARG A 318 -5.41 -0.18 12.42
C ARG A 318 -5.61 0.68 11.18
N LEU A 319 -6.33 0.15 10.20
CA LEU A 319 -6.58 0.79 8.92
C LEU A 319 -8.04 1.21 8.79
N THR A 320 -8.27 2.40 8.27
CA THR A 320 -9.59 2.87 7.86
C THR A 320 -9.56 3.29 6.41
N THR A 321 -10.51 2.82 5.60
CA THR A 321 -10.66 3.21 4.18
C THR A 321 -11.98 3.92 3.99
N LEU A 322 -11.91 5.13 3.44
CA LEU A 322 -13.00 6.08 3.31
C LEU A 322 -13.15 6.53 1.85
N THR A 323 -13.71 5.69 1.02
CA THR A 323 -13.97 6.03 -0.38
C THR A 323 -15.41 5.73 -0.78
N LYS A 324 -15.88 6.33 -1.87
CA LYS A 324 -17.23 6.01 -2.40
C LYS A 324 -17.34 4.59 -2.92
N GLU A 325 -16.22 3.95 -3.22
CA GLU A 325 -16.18 2.56 -3.67
C GLU A 325 -16.12 1.57 -2.51
N PHE A 326 -15.40 1.94 -1.44
CA PHE A 326 -15.15 1.02 -0.34
C PHE A 326 -15.10 1.77 0.99
N PHE A 327 -15.95 1.35 1.92
CA PHE A 327 -15.99 1.84 3.29
C PHE A 327 -15.58 0.73 4.25
N MET A 328 -14.48 0.95 4.96
CA MET A 328 -13.90 0.01 5.92
C MET A 328 -13.52 0.76 7.19
N PRO A 329 -14.42 0.90 8.15
CA PRO A 329 -14.13 1.55 9.42
C PRO A 329 -13.37 0.61 10.36
N GLY A 330 -12.13 0.98 10.71
CA GLY A 330 -11.41 0.34 11.79
C GLY A 330 -11.06 -1.14 11.59
N PHE A 331 -10.29 -1.48 10.55
CA PHE A 331 -9.77 -2.83 10.33
C PHE A 331 -8.43 -3.02 11.05
N MET A 332 -8.36 -4.04 11.90
CA MET A 332 -7.12 -4.40 12.57
C MET A 332 -6.22 -5.22 11.63
N GLU A 333 -5.12 -4.61 11.18
CA GLU A 333 -4.15 -5.29 10.32
C GLU A 333 -3.31 -6.30 11.12
N ARG A 334 -2.63 -7.19 10.40
CA ARG A 334 -1.73 -8.18 10.98
C ARG A 334 -0.34 -7.65 11.27
N ASP A 335 -0.18 -6.34 11.19
CA ASP A 335 1.08 -5.66 11.43
C ASP A 335 1.06 -4.93 12.78
N GLU A 336 2.25 -4.76 13.34
CA GLU A 336 2.58 -3.81 14.40
C GLU A 336 3.51 -2.75 13.84
N GLY A 337 3.57 -1.59 14.47
CA GLY A 337 4.44 -0.49 14.08
C GLY A 337 4.54 0.57 15.16
N GLU A 338 5.38 1.57 14.93
CA GLU A 338 5.57 2.71 15.82
C GLU A 338 4.77 3.91 15.34
N ARG A 339 4.03 4.57 16.24
CA ARG A 339 3.28 5.79 15.88
C ARG A 339 4.24 6.95 15.65
N GLU A 340 4.09 7.60 14.51
CA GLU A 340 4.91 8.73 14.11
C GLU A 340 4.09 10.03 14.08
N PRO A 341 4.71 11.17 14.47
CA PRO A 341 4.03 12.46 14.45
C PRO A 341 3.78 12.96 13.01
N PRO A 342 2.86 13.93 12.86
CA PRO A 342 2.64 14.63 11.60
C PRO A 342 3.92 15.19 11.01
N PHE A 343 4.07 15.04 9.69
CA PHE A 343 5.21 15.51 8.92
C PHE A 343 4.78 16.65 7.98
N GLU A 344 5.68 17.49 7.57
CA GLU A 344 5.40 18.71 6.78
C GLU A 344 4.38 18.51 5.63
N ARG A 345 4.60 17.46 4.81
CA ARG A 345 3.70 17.13 3.68
C ARG A 345 2.45 16.36 4.13
N TYR A 346 2.50 15.76 5.29
CA TYR A 346 1.47 14.87 5.82
C TYR A 346 1.05 15.35 7.22
N PRO A 347 0.13 16.34 7.32
CA PRO A 347 -0.29 16.90 8.60
C PRO A 347 -1.21 15.98 9.41
N TRP A 348 -0.87 14.69 9.45
CA TRP A 348 -1.53 13.61 10.19
C TRP A 348 -0.52 12.55 10.61
N ASP A 349 -0.94 11.66 11.49
CA ASP A 349 -0.07 10.62 12.05
C ASP A 349 0.42 9.65 10.97
N GLY A 350 1.66 9.22 11.14
CA GLY A 350 2.30 8.18 10.34
C GLY A 350 2.59 6.92 11.14
N VAL A 351 3.20 5.95 10.46
CA VAL A 351 3.68 4.72 11.06
C VAL A 351 5.07 4.37 10.55
N SER A 352 5.97 3.95 11.44
CA SER A 352 7.28 3.42 11.10
C SER A 352 7.49 2.02 11.68
N GLY A 353 8.60 1.37 11.33
CA GLY A 353 8.96 0.07 11.87
C GLY A 353 7.90 -1.00 11.65
N VAL A 354 7.15 -0.91 10.55
CA VAL A 354 6.04 -1.81 10.24
C VAL A 354 6.57 -3.21 10.01
N ARG A 355 6.04 -4.17 10.73
CA ARG A 355 6.42 -5.59 10.69
C ARG A 355 5.24 -6.47 11.10
N PRO A 356 5.27 -7.77 10.75
CA PRO A 356 4.23 -8.70 11.20
C PRO A 356 4.08 -8.70 12.72
N TYR A 357 2.83 -8.61 13.18
CA TYR A 357 2.53 -8.66 14.61
C TYR A 357 2.96 -9.99 15.23
N ARG A 358 3.70 -9.92 16.31
CA ARG A 358 4.31 -11.10 16.96
C ARG A 358 3.30 -12.16 17.37
N GLY A 359 2.08 -11.78 17.73
CA GLY A 359 1.00 -12.71 18.07
C GLY A 359 0.56 -13.60 16.90
N PHE A 360 0.87 -13.23 15.65
CA PHE A 360 0.57 -13.99 14.44
C PHE A 360 1.81 -14.55 13.73
N ALA A 361 3.01 -14.34 14.26
CA ALA A 361 4.28 -14.69 13.61
C ALA A 361 4.37 -16.18 13.18
N ALA A 362 3.73 -17.09 13.92
CA ALA A 362 3.70 -18.52 13.60
C ALA A 362 2.80 -18.87 12.38
N THR A 363 1.91 -17.97 11.97
CA THR A 363 0.92 -18.22 10.90
C THR A 363 1.11 -17.34 9.66
N THR A 364 2.03 -16.37 9.72
CA THR A 364 2.23 -15.40 8.65
C THR A 364 3.41 -15.81 7.77
N THR A 365 3.15 -16.14 6.51
CA THR A 365 4.20 -16.32 5.49
C THR A 365 4.66 -14.93 5.06
N VAL A 366 5.77 -14.47 5.64
CA VAL A 366 6.35 -13.15 5.36
C VAL A 366 6.97 -13.15 3.96
N GLY A 367 6.63 -12.15 3.18
CA GLY A 367 7.33 -11.72 1.97
C GLY A 367 7.89 -12.85 1.08
N VAL A 368 7.08 -13.41 0.21
CA VAL A 368 7.40 -14.64 -0.54
C VAL A 368 8.12 -14.36 -1.86
N TYR A 369 8.22 -13.08 -2.25
CA TYR A 369 8.78 -12.67 -3.56
C TYR A 369 9.42 -11.28 -3.48
#